data_0d036e9612cef2b3a2617b60e08efcbb
#
_entry.id   0d036e9612cef2b3a2617b60e08efcbb
#
_cell.length_a   1.000
_cell.length_b   1.000
_cell.length_c   1.000
_cell.angle_alpha   90.00
_cell.angle_beta   90.00
_cell.angle_gamma   90.00
#
_symmetry.space_group_name_H-M   'P 1'
#
loop_
_entity.id
_entity.type
_entity.pdbx_description
1 polymer ?
#
loop_
_entity_poly.entity_id
_entity_poly.type
_entity_poly.pdbx_seq_one_letter_code
_entity_poly.pdbx_strand_id
1 'polypeptide(L)'
;RDQDERIIVIHNFVHACAGAGKTELIVQRCANTADQKRRLVITLTDSGQAELISRLSGVCSKSQMPDVMGWYAFMIRHYVRPYLPILFPHVRPTGFIFDRAMHPKDHFKLGGSRRYFSSNGSIYKETLPELAVKVAEASQGAVEKRLGRIYDEIIIDEVQDISRKSLDIIERLLSQA
;
A
#
# COMPACT_ATOMS: atom_id res chain seq x y z
N ARG A 1 -12.20 -25.47 21.59
CA ARG A 1 -12.88 -24.22 22.04
C ARG A 1 -12.08 -23.09 21.45
N ASP A 2 -12.40 -22.75 20.19
CA ASP A 2 -11.98 -21.51 19.55
C ASP A 2 -12.74 -20.38 20.25
N GLN A 3 -12.03 -19.60 21.06
CA GLN A 3 -12.49 -18.28 21.42
C GLN A 3 -12.15 -17.40 20.22
N ASP A 4 -13.15 -17.12 19.39
CA ASP A 4 -13.14 -16.02 18.45
C ASP A 4 -12.96 -14.73 19.27
N GLU A 5 -11.71 -14.37 19.56
CA GLU A 5 -11.39 -13.01 19.96
C GLU A 5 -11.73 -12.11 18.77
N ARG A 6 -12.89 -11.49 18.84
CA ARG A 6 -13.28 -10.44 17.90
C ARG A 6 -12.26 -9.31 18.04
N ILE A 7 -11.32 -9.27 17.10
CA ILE A 7 -10.39 -8.16 16.99
C ILE A 7 -11.23 -6.94 16.62
N ILE A 8 -11.41 -6.03 17.58
CA ILE A 8 -12.05 -4.73 17.32
C ILE A 8 -11.00 -3.90 16.56
N VAL A 9 -11.14 -3.79 15.25
CA VAL A 9 -10.31 -2.91 14.45
C VAL A 9 -10.91 -1.51 14.51
N ILE A 10 -10.15 -0.56 15.04
CA ILE A 10 -10.54 0.85 15.12
C ILE A 10 -9.83 1.61 14.00
N HIS A 11 -10.60 2.17 13.07
CA HIS A 11 -10.08 3.07 12.05
C HIS A 11 -10.14 4.51 12.56
N ASN A 12 -8.99 5.19 12.53
CA ASN A 12 -8.90 6.60 12.90
C ASN A 12 -8.65 7.46 11.67
N PHE A 13 -9.48 8.47 11.48
CA PHE A 13 -9.32 9.47 10.44
C PHE A 13 -8.86 10.78 11.06
N VAL A 14 -7.69 11.28 10.67
CA VAL A 14 -7.16 12.56 11.15
C VAL A 14 -7.26 13.57 10.02
N HIS A 15 -8.17 14.53 10.18
CA HIS A 15 -8.29 15.67 9.26
C HIS A 15 -7.60 16.90 9.86
N ALA A 16 -6.61 17.42 9.15
CA ALA A 16 -5.85 18.58 9.59
C ALA A 16 -5.35 19.39 8.39
N CYS A 17 -5.30 20.72 8.54
CA CYS A 17 -4.77 21.61 7.51
C CYS A 17 -3.30 21.32 7.19
N ALA A 18 -2.83 21.80 6.05
CA ALA A 18 -1.42 21.78 5.71
C ALA A 18 -0.60 22.51 6.81
N GLY A 19 0.52 21.93 7.22
CA GLY A 19 1.35 22.48 8.29
C GLY A 19 0.88 22.22 9.73
N ALA A 20 -0.26 21.54 9.93
CA ALA A 20 -0.82 21.25 11.26
C ALA A 20 -0.09 20.11 12.03
N GLY A 21 1.09 19.68 11.59
CA GLY A 21 1.87 18.68 12.31
C GLY A 21 1.44 17.22 12.07
N LYS A 22 0.77 16.90 10.96
CA LYS A 22 0.40 15.50 10.63
C LYS A 22 1.57 14.54 10.68
N THR A 23 2.69 14.91 10.07
CA THR A 23 3.92 14.10 10.08
C THR A 23 4.47 13.91 11.50
N GLU A 24 4.41 14.96 12.32
CA GLU A 24 4.82 14.87 13.72
C GLU A 24 3.93 13.90 14.51
N LEU A 25 2.62 13.92 14.28
CA LEU A 25 1.69 12.97 14.89
C LEU A 25 2.04 11.52 14.54
N ILE A 26 2.39 11.26 13.26
CA ILE A 26 2.85 9.93 12.82
C ILE A 26 4.12 9.53 13.57
N VAL A 27 5.10 10.44 13.66
CA VAL A 27 6.37 10.20 14.35
C VAL A 27 6.13 9.87 15.82
N GLN A 28 5.34 10.68 16.52
CA GLN A 28 5.01 10.47 17.94
C GLN A 28 4.27 9.14 18.16
N ARG A 29 3.35 8.78 17.26
CA ARG A 29 2.63 7.51 17.32
C ARG A 29 3.58 6.31 17.15
N CYS A 30 4.53 6.39 16.24
CA CYS A 30 5.54 5.37 16.03
C CYS A 30 6.58 5.30 17.14
N ALA A 31 6.93 6.42 17.76
CA ALA A 31 7.89 6.52 18.85
C ALA A 31 7.32 6.03 20.20
N ASN A 32 6.01 5.79 20.30
CA ASN A 32 5.41 5.31 21.54
C ASN A 32 5.91 3.91 21.88
N THR A 33 6.75 3.83 22.90
CA THR A 33 7.37 2.57 23.34
C THR A 33 6.44 1.67 24.16
N ALA A 34 5.30 2.20 24.60
CA ALA A 34 4.35 1.44 25.42
C ALA A 34 3.61 0.36 24.61
N ASP A 35 3.52 0.52 23.30
CA ASP A 35 2.96 -0.48 22.42
C ASP A 35 4.03 -1.02 21.45
N GLN A 36 4.19 -2.32 21.38
CA GLN A 36 5.16 -2.99 20.50
C GLN A 36 4.56 -3.33 19.13
N LYS A 37 3.72 -2.46 18.59
CA LYS A 37 3.05 -2.69 17.32
C LYS A 37 3.99 -2.66 16.12
N ARG A 38 3.83 -3.62 15.24
CA ARG A 38 4.47 -3.62 13.92
C ARG A 38 3.68 -2.67 13.01
N ARG A 39 4.30 -1.59 12.63
CA ARG A 39 3.64 -0.53 11.85
C ARG A 39 4.13 -0.47 10.43
N LEU A 40 3.21 -0.18 9.52
CA LEU A 40 3.49 0.23 8.15
C LEU A 40 3.06 1.68 7.98
N VAL A 41 3.97 2.54 7.52
CA VAL A 41 3.66 3.92 7.13
C VAL A 41 3.77 4.04 5.61
N ILE A 42 2.70 4.48 4.99
CA ILE A 42 2.61 4.65 3.53
C ILE A 42 2.57 6.13 3.21
N THR A 43 3.40 6.56 2.27
CA THR A 43 3.46 7.94 1.76
C THR A 43 3.20 7.98 0.26
N LEU A 44 2.87 9.16 -0.26
CA LEU A 44 2.61 9.34 -1.68
C LEU A 44 3.81 9.90 -2.46
N THR A 45 4.80 10.46 -1.75
CA THR A 45 5.96 11.13 -2.35
C THR A 45 7.28 10.60 -1.80
N ASP A 46 8.30 10.58 -2.64
CA ASP A 46 9.65 10.16 -2.23
C ASP A 46 10.25 11.11 -1.19
N SER A 47 9.96 12.42 -1.29
CA SER A 47 10.37 13.41 -0.29
C SER A 47 9.72 13.18 1.06
N GLY A 48 8.41 12.91 1.11
CA GLY A 48 7.70 12.55 2.34
C GLY A 48 8.23 11.26 2.97
N GLN A 49 8.54 10.27 2.14
CA GLN A 49 9.15 9.03 2.60
C GLN A 49 10.53 9.27 3.24
N ALA A 50 11.40 10.04 2.58
CA ALA A 50 12.73 10.36 3.09
C ALA A 50 12.66 11.17 4.39
N GLU A 51 11.76 12.16 4.48
CA GLU A 51 11.54 12.95 5.69
C GLU A 51 11.07 12.08 6.85
N LEU A 52 10.07 11.23 6.64
CA LEU A 52 9.58 10.31 7.68
C LEU A 52 10.66 9.36 8.17
N ILE A 53 11.42 8.74 7.27
CA ILE A 53 12.52 7.85 7.63
C ILE A 53 13.57 8.60 8.48
N SER A 54 13.93 9.82 8.09
CA SER A 54 14.91 10.64 8.83
C SER A 54 14.42 10.94 10.24
N ARG A 55 13.18 11.41 10.41
CA ARG A 55 12.58 11.73 11.71
C ARG A 55 12.43 10.50 12.61
N LEU A 56 11.91 9.41 12.05
CA LEU A 56 11.70 8.14 12.77
C LEU A 56 13.02 7.54 13.24
N SER A 57 14.08 7.62 12.43
CA SER A 57 15.43 7.14 12.81
C SER A 57 16.03 7.89 13.99
N GLY A 58 15.58 9.13 14.24
CA GLY A 58 16.00 9.92 15.39
C GLY A 58 15.31 9.58 16.70
N VAL A 59 14.14 8.91 16.65
CA VAL A 59 13.29 8.69 17.82
C VAL A 59 12.94 7.22 18.08
N CYS A 60 12.93 6.37 17.06
CA CYS A 60 12.62 4.96 17.18
C CYS A 60 13.88 4.12 17.36
N SER A 61 13.81 3.12 18.23
CA SER A 61 14.81 2.05 18.27
C SER A 61 14.70 1.16 17.01
N LYS A 62 15.76 0.41 16.70
CA LYS A 62 15.77 -0.51 15.55
C LYS A 62 14.61 -1.52 15.57
N SER A 63 14.21 -1.98 16.75
CA SER A 63 13.12 -2.95 16.92
C SER A 63 11.74 -2.34 16.79
N GLN A 64 11.61 -1.03 16.90
CA GLN A 64 10.35 -0.28 16.82
C GLN A 64 10.20 0.50 15.52
N MET A 65 11.26 0.53 14.70
CA MET A 65 11.23 1.25 13.44
C MET A 65 10.12 0.68 12.54
N PRO A 66 9.14 1.49 12.13
CA PRO A 66 8.10 1.03 11.24
C PRO A 66 8.67 0.77 9.82
N ASP A 67 8.01 -0.08 9.07
CA ASP A 67 8.23 -0.12 7.62
C ASP A 67 7.68 1.18 7.01
N VAL A 68 8.50 1.90 6.25
CA VAL A 68 8.08 3.12 5.53
C VAL A 68 8.22 2.87 4.03
N MET A 69 7.15 3.06 3.27
CA MET A 69 7.19 2.85 1.82
C MET A 69 6.24 3.77 1.06
N GLY A 70 6.55 3.99 -0.22
CA GLY A 70 5.67 4.70 -1.13
C GLY A 70 4.45 3.88 -1.54
N TRP A 71 3.36 4.56 -1.93
CA TRP A 71 2.09 3.95 -2.33
C TRP A 71 2.22 2.89 -3.44
N TYR A 72 3.02 3.18 -4.47
CA TYR A 72 3.25 2.23 -5.56
C TYR A 72 4.05 1.00 -5.10
N ALA A 73 5.06 1.20 -4.27
CA ALA A 73 5.84 0.12 -3.68
C ALA A 73 4.97 -0.78 -2.79
N PHE A 74 4.03 -0.20 -2.04
CA PHE A 74 3.05 -0.92 -1.26
C PHE A 74 2.18 -1.84 -2.12
N MET A 75 1.58 -1.31 -3.19
CA MET A 75 0.76 -2.11 -4.11
C MET A 75 1.58 -3.25 -4.75
N ILE A 76 2.80 -2.97 -5.19
CA ILE A 76 3.66 -3.99 -5.79
C ILE A 76 4.03 -5.06 -4.77
N ARG A 77 4.50 -4.67 -3.59
CA ARG A 77 5.06 -5.58 -2.59
C ARG A 77 3.99 -6.45 -1.93
N HIS A 78 2.82 -5.88 -1.65
CA HIS A 78 1.82 -6.55 -0.84
C HIS A 78 0.64 -7.13 -1.64
N TYR A 79 0.32 -6.56 -2.78
CA TYR A 79 -0.77 -7.01 -3.66
C TYR A 79 -0.22 -7.80 -4.85
N VAL A 80 0.53 -7.14 -5.73
CA VAL A 80 0.85 -7.70 -7.03
C VAL A 80 1.85 -8.84 -6.92
N ARG A 81 3.02 -8.62 -6.33
CA ARG A 81 4.10 -9.62 -6.29
C ARG A 81 3.69 -10.98 -5.72
N PRO A 82 3.02 -11.05 -4.56
CA PRO A 82 2.67 -12.33 -3.96
C PRO A 82 1.53 -13.07 -4.67
N TYR A 83 0.58 -12.34 -5.28
CA TYR A 83 -0.68 -12.91 -5.74
C TYR A 83 -0.91 -12.82 -7.25
N LEU A 84 -0.03 -12.14 -7.98
CA LEU A 84 -0.11 -12.05 -9.44
C LEU A 84 -0.27 -13.42 -10.14
N PRO A 85 0.41 -14.49 -9.70
CA PRO A 85 0.28 -15.80 -10.33
C PRO A 85 -1.14 -16.37 -10.35
N ILE A 86 -2.04 -15.89 -9.49
CA ILE A 86 -3.47 -16.30 -9.51
C ILE A 86 -4.13 -15.88 -10.82
N LEU A 87 -3.83 -14.66 -11.32
CA LEU A 87 -4.39 -14.13 -12.56
C LEU A 87 -3.51 -14.39 -13.77
N PHE A 88 -2.19 -14.32 -13.58
CA PHE A 88 -1.20 -14.38 -14.66
C PHE A 88 -0.05 -15.32 -14.28
N PRO A 89 -0.25 -16.64 -14.28
CA PRO A 89 0.73 -17.62 -13.76
C PRO A 89 2.06 -17.60 -14.52
N HIS A 90 2.03 -17.17 -15.79
CA HIS A 90 3.23 -17.15 -16.64
C HIS A 90 3.92 -15.76 -16.69
N VAL A 91 3.35 -14.74 -16.04
CA VAL A 91 3.91 -13.39 -16.04
C VAL A 91 4.87 -13.22 -14.87
N ARG A 92 6.07 -12.75 -15.16
CA ARG A 92 7.05 -12.34 -14.15
C ARG A 92 7.37 -10.86 -14.38
N PRO A 93 6.91 -9.95 -13.51
CA PRO A 93 7.22 -8.54 -13.64
C PRO A 93 8.72 -8.30 -13.57
N THR A 94 9.25 -7.59 -14.55
CA THR A 94 10.68 -7.28 -14.66
C THR A 94 11.01 -5.88 -14.15
N GLY A 95 10.03 -4.99 -14.09
CA GLY A 95 10.22 -3.61 -13.69
C GLY A 95 8.93 -2.81 -13.62
N PHE A 96 9.10 -1.51 -13.57
CA PHE A 96 8.02 -0.54 -13.45
C PHE A 96 8.28 0.65 -14.37
N ILE A 97 7.25 1.11 -15.06
CA ILE A 97 7.34 2.23 -16.01
C ILE A 97 6.63 3.44 -15.39
N PHE A 98 7.42 4.46 -15.02
CA PHE A 98 6.91 5.73 -14.48
C PHE A 98 6.68 6.79 -15.54
N ASP A 99 7.58 6.86 -16.55
CA ASP A 99 7.74 8.03 -17.40
C ASP A 99 7.06 7.90 -18.77
N ARG A 100 6.51 6.75 -19.06
CA ARG A 100 5.83 6.48 -20.31
C ARG A 100 4.39 6.13 -20.06
N ALA A 101 3.51 7.10 -20.28
CA ALA A 101 2.08 6.85 -20.31
C ALA A 101 1.75 5.85 -21.43
N MET A 102 0.96 4.84 -21.13
CA MET A 102 0.34 4.02 -22.16
C MET A 102 -0.53 4.92 -23.03
N HIS A 103 -0.43 4.80 -24.33
CA HIS A 103 -1.26 5.62 -25.22
C HIS A 103 -2.75 5.38 -24.93
N PRO A 104 -3.59 6.42 -24.75
CA PRO A 104 -4.98 6.27 -24.35
C PRO A 104 -5.79 5.28 -25.21
N LYS A 105 -5.47 5.20 -26.51
CA LYS A 105 -6.09 4.24 -27.44
C LYS A 105 -5.73 2.78 -27.15
N ASP A 106 -4.62 2.52 -26.48
CA ASP A 106 -4.16 1.17 -26.16
C ASP A 106 -4.77 0.66 -24.86
N HIS A 107 -5.14 1.55 -23.93
CA HIS A 107 -5.84 1.19 -22.69
C HIS A 107 -7.14 0.41 -22.91
N PHE A 108 -7.88 0.75 -23.96
CA PHE A 108 -9.17 0.12 -24.24
C PHE A 108 -9.08 -1.08 -25.18
N LYS A 109 -7.99 -1.20 -25.94
CA LYS A 109 -7.82 -2.26 -26.97
C LYS A 109 -7.03 -3.47 -26.47
N LEU A 110 -6.22 -3.31 -25.42
CA LEU A 110 -5.39 -4.39 -24.92
C LEU A 110 -6.14 -5.18 -23.84
N GLY A 111 -6.43 -6.43 -24.14
CA GLY A 111 -6.99 -7.39 -23.19
C GLY A 111 -5.92 -8.22 -22.48
N GLY A 112 -6.32 -8.91 -21.42
CA GLY A 112 -5.44 -9.82 -20.69
C GLY A 112 -4.23 -9.13 -20.06
N SER A 113 -3.09 -9.80 -20.09
CA SER A 113 -1.85 -9.31 -19.46
C SER A 113 -1.27 -8.06 -20.14
N ARG A 114 -1.49 -7.88 -21.46
CA ARG A 114 -0.98 -6.72 -22.21
C ARG A 114 -1.54 -5.39 -21.73
N ARG A 115 -2.66 -5.39 -21.04
CA ARG A 115 -3.22 -4.19 -20.41
C ARG A 115 -2.35 -3.65 -19.28
N TYR A 116 -1.66 -4.52 -18.57
CA TYR A 116 -0.91 -4.19 -17.37
C TYR A 116 0.59 -4.18 -17.58
N PHE A 117 1.06 -4.95 -18.55
CA PHE A 117 2.47 -5.21 -18.77
C PHE A 117 2.89 -4.81 -20.18
N SER A 118 4.05 -4.19 -20.26
CA SER A 118 4.75 -3.95 -21.52
C SER A 118 5.30 -5.25 -22.10
N SER A 119 5.80 -5.18 -23.34
CA SER A 119 6.40 -6.34 -24.03
C SER A 119 7.59 -6.96 -23.28
N ASN A 120 8.30 -6.17 -22.49
CA ASN A 120 9.41 -6.63 -21.65
C ASN A 120 8.98 -7.02 -20.21
N GLY A 121 7.67 -7.06 -19.92
CA GLY A 121 7.14 -7.46 -18.63
C GLY A 121 7.11 -6.37 -17.54
N SER A 122 7.40 -5.11 -17.88
CA SER A 122 7.29 -4.02 -16.91
C SER A 122 5.85 -3.57 -16.70
N ILE A 123 5.48 -3.24 -15.47
CA ILE A 123 4.13 -2.79 -15.10
C ILE A 123 3.98 -1.30 -15.43
N TYR A 124 2.87 -0.92 -16.03
CA TYR A 124 2.53 0.48 -16.25
C TYR A 124 1.96 1.12 -14.97
N LYS A 125 2.46 2.31 -14.62
CA LYS A 125 2.03 3.09 -13.45
C LYS A 125 0.50 3.30 -13.42
N GLU A 126 -0.06 3.67 -14.56
CA GLU A 126 -1.49 4.01 -14.66
C GLU A 126 -2.44 2.83 -14.43
N THR A 127 -1.97 1.61 -14.67
CA THR A 127 -2.77 0.40 -14.54
C THR A 127 -2.48 -0.39 -13.28
N LEU A 128 -1.46 0.00 -12.51
CA LEU A 128 -1.09 -0.71 -11.28
C LEU A 128 -2.21 -0.73 -10.23
N PRO A 129 -2.95 0.37 -9.95
CA PRO A 129 -4.06 0.31 -8.99
C PRO A 129 -5.14 -0.68 -9.42
N GLU A 130 -5.54 -0.67 -10.70
CA GLU A 130 -6.50 -1.61 -11.24
C GLU A 130 -6.01 -3.06 -11.12
N LEU A 131 -4.73 -3.30 -11.44
CA LEU A 131 -4.11 -4.62 -11.30
C LEU A 131 -4.13 -5.10 -9.85
N ALA A 132 -3.79 -4.22 -8.90
CA ALA A 132 -3.76 -4.53 -7.48
C ALA A 132 -5.16 -4.91 -6.96
N VAL A 133 -6.20 -4.17 -7.35
CA VAL A 133 -7.59 -4.49 -7.00
C VAL A 133 -8.00 -5.85 -7.57
N LYS A 134 -7.75 -6.10 -8.84
CA LYS A 134 -8.08 -7.40 -9.47
C LYS A 134 -7.37 -8.58 -8.82
N VAL A 135 -6.11 -8.40 -8.46
CA VAL A 135 -5.34 -9.41 -7.74
C VAL A 135 -5.92 -9.65 -6.35
N ALA A 136 -6.31 -8.58 -5.64
CA ALA A 136 -6.95 -8.70 -4.33
C ALA A 136 -8.29 -9.45 -4.42
N GLU A 137 -9.12 -9.13 -5.42
CA GLU A 137 -10.39 -9.84 -5.69
C GLU A 137 -10.14 -11.33 -5.93
N ALA A 138 -9.22 -11.66 -6.82
CA ALA A 138 -8.89 -13.04 -7.13
C ALA A 138 -8.30 -13.80 -5.94
N SER A 139 -7.67 -13.10 -5.01
CA SER A 139 -7.09 -13.66 -3.78
C SER A 139 -8.12 -14.00 -2.69
N GLN A 140 -9.38 -13.58 -2.87
CA GLN A 140 -10.48 -13.83 -1.93
C GLN A 140 -10.13 -13.42 -0.49
N GLY A 141 -9.55 -12.23 -0.31
CA GLY A 141 -9.18 -11.68 0.99
C GLY A 141 -7.82 -12.15 1.54
N ALA A 142 -7.06 -12.94 0.77
CA ALA A 142 -5.76 -13.43 1.24
C ALA A 142 -4.71 -12.30 1.36
N VAL A 143 -4.82 -11.24 0.54
CA VAL A 143 -3.95 -10.06 0.64
C VAL A 143 -4.12 -9.39 2.00
N GLU A 144 -5.36 -9.07 2.33
CA GLU A 144 -5.73 -8.35 3.55
C GLU A 144 -5.42 -9.18 4.79
N LYS A 145 -5.76 -10.47 4.80
CA LYS A 145 -5.39 -11.40 5.88
C LYS A 145 -3.88 -11.46 6.09
N ARG A 146 -3.10 -11.46 5.00
CA ARG A 146 -1.64 -11.44 5.10
C ARG A 146 -1.14 -10.13 5.68
N LEU A 147 -1.69 -8.99 5.27
CA LEU A 147 -1.34 -7.68 5.82
C LEU A 147 -1.60 -7.62 7.33
N GLY A 148 -2.76 -8.06 7.80
CA GLY A 148 -3.10 -8.11 9.23
C GLY A 148 -2.21 -9.06 10.06
N ARG A 149 -1.58 -10.07 9.42
CA ARG A 149 -0.59 -10.93 10.09
C ARG A 149 0.81 -10.28 10.17
N ILE A 150 1.13 -9.35 9.26
CA ILE A 150 2.44 -8.69 9.21
C ILE A 150 2.43 -7.42 10.05
N TYR A 151 1.35 -6.64 9.96
CA TYR A 151 1.24 -5.31 10.57
C TYR A 151 0.05 -5.25 11.51
N ASP A 152 0.29 -4.71 12.68
CA ASP A 152 -0.74 -4.45 13.68
C ASP A 152 -1.41 -3.08 13.43
N GLU A 153 -0.75 -2.22 12.66
CA GLU A 153 -1.25 -0.88 12.30
C GLU A 153 -0.69 -0.44 10.94
N ILE A 154 -1.58 0.11 10.09
CA ILE A 154 -1.22 0.72 8.81
C ILE A 154 -1.61 2.20 8.89
N ILE A 155 -0.65 3.08 8.66
CA ILE A 155 -0.81 4.53 8.65
C ILE A 155 -0.61 5.01 7.21
N ILE A 156 -1.54 5.78 6.68
CA ILE A 156 -1.44 6.34 5.33
C ILE A 156 -1.42 7.86 5.47
N ASP A 157 -0.29 8.46 5.07
CA ASP A 157 -0.13 9.91 5.04
C ASP A 157 -0.70 10.48 3.73
N GLU A 158 -1.31 11.67 3.82
CA GLU A 158 -1.91 12.40 2.70
C GLU A 158 -2.92 11.57 1.89
N VAL A 159 -3.76 10.80 2.57
CA VAL A 159 -4.75 9.90 1.94
C VAL A 159 -5.69 10.59 0.95
N GLN A 160 -5.94 11.91 1.11
CA GLN A 160 -6.77 12.71 0.21
C GLN A 160 -6.17 12.87 -1.19
N ASP A 161 -4.85 12.70 -1.34
CA ASP A 161 -4.16 12.83 -2.63
C ASP A 161 -4.09 11.51 -3.39
N ILE A 162 -4.64 10.43 -2.81
CA ILE A 162 -4.75 9.14 -3.46
C ILE A 162 -5.71 9.23 -4.66
N SER A 163 -5.27 8.71 -5.81
CA SER A 163 -6.10 8.71 -7.01
C SER A 163 -7.40 7.92 -6.82
N ARG A 164 -8.47 8.36 -7.47
CA ARG A 164 -9.78 7.69 -7.41
C ARG A 164 -9.71 6.19 -7.71
N LYS A 165 -8.85 5.78 -8.64
CA LYS A 165 -8.61 4.38 -9.00
C LYS A 165 -7.98 3.54 -7.88
N SER A 166 -7.40 4.20 -6.90
CA SER A 166 -6.75 3.56 -5.75
C SER A 166 -7.63 3.49 -4.50
N LEU A 167 -8.80 4.16 -4.51
CA LEU A 167 -9.71 4.19 -3.36
C LEU A 167 -10.22 2.80 -3.01
N ASP A 168 -10.47 1.94 -4.00
CA ASP A 168 -10.92 0.57 -3.77
C ASP A 168 -9.93 -0.23 -2.90
N ILE A 169 -8.63 0.09 -2.97
CA ILE A 169 -7.62 -0.53 -2.10
C ILE A 169 -7.80 -0.06 -0.65
N ILE A 170 -8.07 1.24 -0.45
CA ILE A 170 -8.34 1.79 0.89
C ILE A 170 -9.61 1.17 1.47
N GLU A 171 -10.69 1.10 0.69
CA GLU A 171 -11.96 0.49 1.12
C GLU A 171 -11.76 -0.97 1.54
N ARG A 172 -10.95 -1.72 0.80
CA ARG A 172 -10.61 -3.10 1.15
C ARG A 172 -9.83 -3.19 2.46
N LEU A 173 -8.88 -2.30 2.69
CA LEU A 173 -8.14 -2.25 3.97
C LEU A 173 -9.07 -1.95 5.14
N LEU A 174 -10.05 -1.06 4.94
CA LEU A 174 -11.04 -0.69 5.95
C LEU A 174 -12.11 -1.77 6.18
N SER A 175 -12.44 -2.57 5.18
CA SER A 175 -13.51 -3.58 5.26
C SER A 175 -13.08 -4.90 5.92
N GLN A 176 -11.81 -5.10 6.20
CA GLN A 176 -11.27 -6.32 6.85
C GLN A 176 -11.17 -6.19 8.37
N ALA A 177 -11.95 -5.28 8.92
CA ALA A 177 -12.08 -5.07 10.35
C ALA A 177 -13.04 -6.09 11.01
#